data_82844de3d13e6b57af67691c8bb9603c
#
_entry.id   82844de3d13e6b57af67691c8bb9603c
#
_cell.length_a   1.000
_cell.length_b   1.000
_cell.length_c   1.000
_cell.angle_alpha   90.00
_cell.angle_beta   90.00
_cell.angle_gamma   90.00
#
_symmetry.space_group_name_H-M   'P 1'
#
loop_
_entity.id
_entity.type
_entity.pdbx_description
1 polymer ?
#
loop_
_entity_poly.entity_id
_entity_poly.type
_entity_poly.pdbx_seq_one_letter_code
_entity_poly.pdbx_strand_id
1 'polypeptide(L)'
;MQTSMISDMQRKLWEKQHYKIVGNHSAVKTCGWTKNMIKGEGGCYKLTFYGIMSNQCMQMSTSMSCANRCTFCWRDEKAPVSKEWKWETDDPDFIFEKSKEAHQRLLEGYGGYEKRNKGAFEKSKIIKHVALSLTGEPIMYPRINELIERFHKDGVSTFLVTNAQYPEQIKNLKPITQLYISLDAATKDLLKEVD
;
A
#
# COMPACT_ATOMS: atom_id res chain seq x y z
N MET A 1 -26.16 8.96 -0.89
CA MET A 1 -25.06 8.88 -1.86
C MET A 1 -23.81 8.41 -1.10
N GLN A 2 -23.16 7.37 -1.58
CA GLN A 2 -21.85 6.99 -1.06
C GLN A 2 -20.87 8.12 -1.42
N THR A 3 -20.04 8.53 -0.46
CA THR A 3 -19.06 9.60 -0.62
C THR A 3 -17.67 9.04 -0.80
N SER A 4 -16.74 9.83 -1.37
CA SER A 4 -15.31 9.50 -1.37
C SER A 4 -14.81 9.34 0.05
N MET A 5 -13.91 8.34 0.28
CA MET A 5 -13.21 8.17 1.57
C MET A 5 -12.27 9.35 1.85
N ILE A 6 -11.71 9.91 0.80
CA ILE A 6 -10.67 10.94 0.84
C ILE A 6 -11.27 12.28 0.47
N SER A 7 -11.37 13.21 1.42
CA SER A 7 -11.79 14.58 1.16
C SER A 7 -10.73 15.36 0.35
N ASP A 8 -11.14 16.45 -0.30
CA ASP A 8 -10.23 17.32 -1.07
C ASP A 8 -9.09 17.88 -0.19
N MET A 9 -9.38 18.19 1.07
CA MET A 9 -8.37 18.67 2.02
C MET A 9 -7.34 17.58 2.34
N GLN A 10 -7.80 16.36 2.60
CA GLN A 10 -6.91 15.22 2.85
C GLN A 10 -6.09 14.86 1.61
N ARG A 11 -6.70 14.90 0.43
CA ARG A 11 -5.99 14.70 -0.85
C ARG A 11 -4.82 15.66 -0.97
N LYS A 12 -5.06 16.96 -0.82
CA LYS A 12 -4.00 18.00 -0.89
C LYS A 12 -2.91 17.79 0.16
N LEU A 13 -3.27 17.38 1.37
CA LEU A 13 -2.32 17.12 2.46
C LEU A 13 -1.42 15.93 2.11
N TRP A 14 -1.99 14.80 1.70
CA TRP A 14 -1.25 13.60 1.38
C TRP A 14 -0.41 13.73 0.11
N GLU A 15 -0.87 14.50 -0.88
CA GLU A 15 -0.08 14.80 -2.08
C GLU A 15 1.19 15.60 -1.72
N LYS A 16 1.13 16.54 -0.75
CA LYS A 16 2.32 17.21 -0.20
C LYS A 16 3.28 16.25 0.50
N GLN A 17 2.77 15.16 1.04
CA GLN A 17 3.55 14.08 1.66
C GLN A 17 4.02 13.03 0.63
N HIS A 18 3.94 13.33 -0.67
CA HIS A 18 4.32 12.43 -1.77
C HIS A 18 3.48 11.16 -1.89
N TYR A 19 2.21 11.17 -1.44
CA TYR A 19 1.23 10.18 -1.85
C TYR A 19 0.68 10.55 -3.23
N LYS A 20 0.38 9.56 -4.04
CA LYS A 20 -0.48 9.69 -5.22
C LYS A 20 -1.79 8.98 -4.93
N ILE A 21 -2.86 9.77 -4.85
CA ILE A 21 -4.19 9.24 -4.58
C ILE A 21 -4.74 8.59 -5.85
N VAL A 22 -5.35 7.44 -5.68
CA VAL A 22 -5.98 6.63 -6.74
C VAL A 22 -7.45 6.47 -6.40
N GLY A 23 -8.31 7.03 -7.23
CA GLY A 23 -9.76 7.00 -7.04
C GLY A 23 -10.22 7.65 -5.72
N ASN A 24 -11.19 6.99 -5.09
CA ASN A 24 -11.89 7.48 -3.91
C ASN A 24 -11.25 7.07 -2.58
N HIS A 25 -10.42 6.02 -2.56
CA HIS A 25 -9.99 5.38 -1.30
C HIS A 25 -8.57 4.82 -1.31
N SER A 26 -7.91 4.73 -2.47
CA SER A 26 -6.60 4.09 -2.62
C SER A 26 -5.48 5.12 -2.75
N ALA A 27 -4.25 4.71 -2.45
CA ALA A 27 -3.07 5.55 -2.64
C ALA A 27 -1.81 4.73 -2.91
N VAL A 28 -0.86 5.37 -3.60
CA VAL A 28 0.50 4.84 -3.87
C VAL A 28 1.52 5.82 -3.33
N LYS A 29 2.62 5.28 -2.80
CA LYS A 29 3.78 6.06 -2.36
C LYS A 29 5.06 5.28 -2.64
N THR A 30 6.12 5.95 -3.06
CA THR A 30 7.41 5.28 -3.26
C THR A 30 8.03 4.90 -1.92
N CYS A 31 8.25 3.61 -1.70
CA CYS A 31 8.93 3.09 -0.52
C CYS A 31 10.38 3.62 -0.41
N GLY A 32 10.86 3.85 0.81
CA GLY A 32 12.24 4.23 1.07
C GLY A 32 13.25 3.26 0.48
N TRP A 33 12.99 1.96 0.57
CA TRP A 33 13.85 0.92 0.00
C TRP A 33 13.87 0.87 -1.53
N THR A 34 12.77 1.25 -2.18
CA THR A 34 12.74 1.48 -3.63
C THR A 34 13.69 2.61 -4.00
N LYS A 35 13.64 3.71 -3.25
CA LYS A 35 14.53 4.87 -3.43
C LYS A 35 16.00 4.49 -3.22
N ASN A 36 16.29 3.76 -2.14
CA ASN A 36 17.64 3.31 -1.80
C ASN A 36 18.21 2.42 -2.90
N MET A 37 17.44 1.46 -3.40
CA MET A 37 17.91 0.58 -4.48
C MET A 37 18.16 1.33 -5.79
N ILE A 38 17.33 2.33 -6.14
CA ILE A 38 17.57 3.22 -7.29
C ILE A 38 18.84 4.03 -7.11
N LYS A 39 19.21 4.39 -5.87
CA LYS A 39 20.48 5.07 -5.57
C LYS A 39 21.69 4.14 -5.47
N GLY A 40 21.48 2.82 -5.47
CA GLY A 40 22.56 1.84 -5.28
C GLY A 40 22.88 1.55 -3.81
N GLU A 41 21.99 1.93 -2.88
CA GLU A 41 22.15 1.81 -1.42
C GLU A 41 21.57 0.52 -0.83
N GLY A 42 21.17 -0.44 -1.68
CA GLY A 42 20.61 -1.74 -1.25
C GLY A 42 19.09 -1.77 -1.21
N GLY A 43 18.53 -2.88 -0.70
CA GLY A 43 17.10 -3.17 -0.66
C GLY A 43 16.59 -3.53 0.73
N CYS A 44 15.29 -3.81 0.85
CA CYS A 44 14.65 -4.18 2.11
C CYS A 44 14.87 -5.66 2.47
N TYR A 45 14.42 -6.08 3.66
CA TYR A 45 14.48 -7.46 4.12
C TYR A 45 13.91 -8.49 3.11
N LYS A 46 12.91 -8.10 2.30
CA LYS A 46 12.35 -8.97 1.26
C LYS A 46 13.37 -9.30 0.17
N LEU A 47 14.32 -8.41 -0.10
CA LEU A 47 15.44 -8.73 -0.98
C LEU A 47 16.34 -9.77 -0.35
N THR A 48 16.70 -9.61 0.92
CA THR A 48 17.61 -10.50 1.64
C THR A 48 17.05 -11.91 1.79
N PHE A 49 15.78 -12.04 2.16
CA PHE A 49 15.18 -13.33 2.52
C PHE A 49 14.42 -14.01 1.38
N TYR A 50 13.91 -13.24 0.42
CA TYR A 50 13.01 -13.76 -0.63
C TYR A 50 13.45 -13.40 -2.06
N GLY A 51 14.58 -12.70 -2.22
CA GLY A 51 15.04 -12.25 -3.54
C GLY A 51 14.16 -11.18 -4.19
N ILE A 52 13.29 -10.52 -3.43
CA ILE A 52 12.34 -9.53 -3.94
C ILE A 52 13.04 -8.20 -4.19
N MET A 53 13.12 -7.81 -5.45
CA MET A 53 13.78 -6.56 -5.87
C MET A 53 12.97 -5.33 -5.44
N SER A 54 13.49 -4.58 -4.47
CA SER A 54 12.78 -3.43 -3.89
C SER A 54 12.46 -2.32 -4.89
N ASN A 55 13.27 -2.13 -5.92
CA ASN A 55 13.00 -1.17 -6.99
C ASN A 55 11.85 -1.59 -7.92
N GLN A 56 11.45 -2.85 -7.93
CA GLN A 56 10.31 -3.37 -8.69
C GLN A 56 9.06 -3.58 -7.82
N CYS A 57 9.08 -3.08 -6.58
CA CYS A 57 8.00 -3.21 -5.61
C CYS A 57 7.23 -1.89 -5.49
N MET A 58 5.95 -1.91 -5.88
CA MET A 58 5.01 -0.82 -5.67
C MET A 58 4.44 -0.92 -4.26
N GLN A 59 4.53 0.16 -3.46
CA GLN A 59 3.86 0.25 -2.17
C GLN A 59 2.56 1.02 -2.32
N MET A 60 1.45 0.41 -1.88
CA MET A 60 0.12 1.03 -1.96
C MET A 60 -0.78 0.64 -0.79
N SER A 61 -1.90 1.32 -0.67
CA SER A 61 -3.05 0.91 0.12
C SER A 61 -4.31 1.00 -0.70
N THR A 62 -5.22 0.08 -0.49
CA THR A 62 -6.56 0.04 -1.07
C THR A 62 -7.61 0.67 -0.17
N SER A 63 -7.24 1.00 1.07
CA SER A 63 -8.08 1.74 2.01
C SER A 63 -7.21 2.66 2.86
N MET A 64 -7.43 3.95 2.76
CA MET A 64 -6.78 4.97 3.61
C MET A 64 -7.44 5.07 5.00
N SER A 65 -8.52 4.32 5.23
CA SER A 65 -9.18 4.17 6.53
C SER A 65 -8.65 2.96 7.30
N CYS A 66 -8.75 3.00 8.62
CA CYS A 66 -8.46 1.89 9.51
C CYS A 66 -9.44 1.93 10.69
N ALA A 67 -9.71 0.80 11.34
CA ALA A 67 -10.52 0.73 12.55
C ALA A 67 -9.80 1.32 13.77
N ASN A 68 -8.46 1.24 13.77
CA ASN A 68 -7.61 1.57 14.91
C ASN A 68 -6.98 2.97 14.81
N ARG A 69 -6.52 3.49 15.95
CA ARG A 69 -5.72 4.72 16.10
C ARG A 69 -4.46 4.45 16.92
N CYS A 70 -3.69 3.45 16.50
CA CYS A 70 -2.50 3.01 17.23
C CYS A 70 -1.56 4.17 17.55
N THR A 71 -1.06 4.24 18.77
CA THR A 71 -0.18 5.31 19.28
C THR A 71 1.13 5.45 18.49
N PHE A 72 1.60 4.37 17.86
CA PHE A 72 2.80 4.30 17.01
C PHE A 72 2.49 4.45 15.52
N CYS A 73 1.22 4.69 15.14
CA CYS A 73 0.84 4.77 13.74
C CYS A 73 1.41 6.02 13.07
N TRP A 74 2.14 5.83 11.98
CA TRP A 74 2.71 6.92 11.18
C TRP A 74 1.70 7.60 10.23
N ARG A 75 0.45 7.15 10.25
CA ARG A 75 -0.66 7.73 9.53
C ARG A 75 -1.02 9.11 10.09
N ASP A 76 -1.51 10.01 9.24
CA ASP A 76 -2.07 11.30 9.66
C ASP A 76 -3.26 11.09 10.61
N GLU A 77 -3.31 11.83 11.72
CA GLU A 77 -4.39 11.77 12.72
C GLU A 77 -5.78 12.09 12.12
N LYS A 78 -5.82 12.83 11.01
CA LYS A 78 -7.04 13.16 10.26
C LYS A 78 -7.46 12.08 9.27
N ALA A 79 -6.72 11.00 9.16
CA ALA A 79 -7.10 9.87 8.32
C ALA A 79 -8.45 9.29 8.79
N PRO A 80 -9.32 8.85 7.88
CA PRO A 80 -10.61 8.30 8.23
C PRO A 80 -10.49 7.11 9.18
N VAL A 81 -11.39 7.03 10.15
CA VAL A 81 -11.51 5.88 11.05
C VAL A 81 -12.89 5.28 10.89
N SER A 82 -12.94 4.00 10.59
CA SER A 82 -14.19 3.25 10.48
C SER A 82 -13.93 1.75 10.66
N LYS A 83 -14.91 1.08 11.27
CA LYS A 83 -14.93 -0.38 11.39
C LYS A 83 -15.56 -1.04 10.17
N GLU A 84 -16.29 -0.28 9.36
CA GLU A 84 -17.05 -0.78 8.23
C GLU A 84 -16.74 0.04 6.98
N TRP A 85 -16.87 -0.60 5.83
CA TRP A 85 -16.81 0.09 4.54
C TRP A 85 -18.12 0.83 4.28
N LYS A 86 -18.04 2.12 4.00
CA LYS A 86 -19.22 2.99 3.77
C LYS A 86 -19.06 3.97 2.62
N TRP A 87 -17.97 3.83 1.88
CA TRP A 87 -17.61 4.73 0.79
C TRP A 87 -17.88 4.12 -0.57
N GLU A 88 -17.83 4.96 -1.59
CA GLU A 88 -17.83 4.50 -2.97
C GLU A 88 -16.67 3.54 -3.22
N THR A 89 -16.96 2.45 -3.92
CA THR A 89 -16.02 1.38 -4.18
C THR A 89 -15.53 1.48 -5.61
N ASP A 90 -14.26 1.82 -5.79
CA ASP A 90 -13.64 1.85 -7.11
C ASP A 90 -13.49 0.44 -7.68
N ASP A 91 -13.51 0.33 -9.00
CA ASP A 91 -13.33 -0.94 -9.70
C ASP A 91 -11.88 -1.46 -9.57
N PRO A 92 -11.65 -2.78 -9.38
CA PRO A 92 -10.31 -3.36 -9.25
C PRO A 92 -9.39 -3.11 -10.46
N ASP A 93 -9.92 -3.17 -11.68
CA ASP A 93 -9.12 -2.90 -12.88
C ASP A 93 -8.71 -1.42 -12.94
N PHE A 94 -9.63 -0.52 -12.56
CA PHE A 94 -9.32 0.90 -12.42
C PHE A 94 -8.20 1.13 -11.39
N ILE A 95 -8.30 0.53 -10.18
CA ILE A 95 -7.27 0.66 -9.15
C ILE A 95 -5.94 0.11 -9.65
N PHE A 96 -5.95 -1.05 -10.30
CA PHE A 96 -4.76 -1.69 -10.84
C PHE A 96 -4.03 -0.78 -11.83
N GLU A 97 -4.72 -0.30 -12.86
CA GLU A 97 -4.10 0.55 -13.89
C GLU A 97 -3.65 1.91 -13.34
N LYS A 98 -4.50 2.57 -12.54
CA LYS A 98 -4.18 3.89 -11.97
C LYS A 98 -3.07 3.83 -10.91
N SER A 99 -2.93 2.73 -10.18
CA SER A 99 -1.82 2.54 -9.25
C SER A 99 -0.49 2.39 -9.99
N LYS A 100 -0.46 1.68 -11.10
CA LYS A 100 0.74 1.55 -11.97
C LYS A 100 1.16 2.92 -12.52
N GLU A 101 0.20 3.68 -13.08
CA GLU A 101 0.45 5.04 -13.56
C GLU A 101 0.99 5.95 -12.44
N ALA A 102 0.36 5.90 -11.26
CA ALA A 102 0.77 6.69 -10.11
C ALA A 102 2.18 6.35 -9.64
N HIS A 103 2.53 5.05 -9.61
CA HIS A 103 3.87 4.59 -9.26
C HIS A 103 4.91 5.10 -10.26
N GLN A 104 4.64 5.00 -11.55
CA GLN A 104 5.54 5.49 -12.60
C GLN A 104 5.79 7.00 -12.47
N ARG A 105 4.74 7.80 -12.28
CA ARG A 105 4.87 9.26 -12.05
C ARG A 105 5.70 9.60 -10.82
N LEU A 106 5.62 8.80 -9.75
CA LEU A 106 6.45 8.98 -8.56
C LEU A 106 7.94 8.69 -8.82
N LEU A 107 8.26 7.91 -9.85
CA LEU A 107 9.64 7.58 -10.24
C LEU A 107 10.27 8.62 -11.20
N GLU A 108 9.47 9.45 -11.88
CA GLU A 108 9.97 10.41 -12.88
C GLU A 108 11.07 11.32 -12.35
N GLY A 109 10.94 11.80 -11.09
CA GLY A 109 11.94 12.64 -10.44
C GLY A 109 13.33 12.01 -10.31
N TYR A 110 13.42 10.67 -10.34
CA TYR A 110 14.72 9.96 -10.29
C TYR A 110 15.41 9.90 -11.66
N GLY A 111 14.68 10.18 -12.74
CA GLY A 111 15.26 10.21 -14.10
C GLY A 111 16.38 11.25 -14.25
N GLY A 112 16.31 12.40 -13.56
CA GLY A 112 17.33 13.44 -13.55
C GLY A 112 18.42 13.29 -12.48
N TYR A 113 18.31 12.31 -11.58
CA TYR A 113 19.31 12.13 -10.51
C TYR A 113 20.57 11.45 -11.05
N GLU A 114 21.66 12.20 -11.17
CA GLU A 114 22.91 11.75 -11.82
C GLU A 114 23.54 10.53 -11.15
N LYS A 115 23.50 10.48 -9.80
CA LYS A 115 24.10 9.37 -9.02
C LYS A 115 23.24 8.11 -8.97
N ARG A 116 22.11 8.05 -9.72
CA ARG A 116 21.27 6.86 -9.72
C ARG A 116 21.97 5.64 -10.34
N ASN A 117 21.66 4.48 -9.85
CA ASN A 117 21.96 3.23 -10.55
C ASN A 117 21.01 3.12 -11.76
N LYS A 118 21.55 3.34 -12.96
CA LYS A 118 20.76 3.38 -14.20
C LYS A 118 20.00 2.05 -14.43
N GLY A 119 20.64 0.92 -14.19
CA GLY A 119 20.02 -0.40 -14.35
C GLY A 119 18.87 -0.64 -13.37
N ALA A 120 19.04 -0.26 -12.09
CA ALA A 120 17.98 -0.37 -11.10
C ALA A 120 16.81 0.59 -11.41
N PHE A 121 17.10 1.81 -11.90
CA PHE A 121 16.08 2.76 -12.31
C PHE A 121 15.26 2.25 -13.51
N GLU A 122 15.90 1.72 -14.55
CA GLU A 122 15.16 1.16 -15.70
C GLU A 122 14.29 -0.03 -15.29
N LYS A 123 14.80 -0.93 -14.44
CA LYS A 123 14.01 -2.04 -13.89
C LYS A 123 12.83 -1.57 -13.03
N SER A 124 12.94 -0.42 -12.36
CA SER A 124 11.86 0.10 -11.49
C SER A 124 10.59 0.50 -12.26
N LYS A 125 10.68 0.71 -13.56
CA LYS A 125 9.52 0.96 -14.42
C LYS A 125 8.63 -0.27 -14.62
N ILE A 126 9.14 -1.46 -14.29
CA ILE A 126 8.43 -2.74 -14.40
C ILE A 126 8.06 -3.21 -12.99
N ILE A 127 6.79 -3.17 -12.66
CA ILE A 127 6.28 -3.63 -11.37
C ILE A 127 6.20 -5.16 -11.39
N LYS A 128 6.92 -5.80 -10.47
CA LYS A 128 6.91 -7.26 -10.26
C LYS A 128 6.26 -7.66 -8.93
N HIS A 129 6.15 -6.70 -8.03
CA HIS A 129 5.67 -6.92 -6.68
C HIS A 129 4.78 -5.76 -6.25
N VAL A 130 3.71 -6.04 -5.51
CA VAL A 130 2.90 -5.03 -4.85
C VAL A 130 2.84 -5.30 -3.35
N ALA A 131 3.12 -4.27 -2.56
CA ALA A 131 3.00 -4.30 -1.11
C ALA A 131 1.78 -3.46 -0.69
N LEU A 132 0.71 -4.14 -0.30
CA LEU A 132 -0.50 -3.57 0.30
C LEU A 132 -0.22 -3.29 1.78
N SER A 133 0.60 -2.27 2.06
CA SER A 133 1.19 -2.01 3.37
C SER A 133 1.48 -0.53 3.60
N LEU A 134 0.79 0.37 2.90
CA LEU A 134 1.14 1.79 2.97
C LEU A 134 0.58 2.44 4.22
N THR A 135 -0.67 2.75 4.27
CA THR A 135 -1.37 3.33 5.42
C THR A 135 -2.83 2.91 5.38
N GLY A 136 -3.56 3.06 6.48
CA GLY A 136 -4.90 2.51 6.60
C GLY A 136 -4.90 0.99 6.72
N GLU A 137 -5.99 0.36 6.33
CA GLU A 137 -6.16 -1.09 6.43
C GLU A 137 -6.60 -1.65 5.07
N PRO A 138 -5.67 -2.15 4.25
CA PRO A 138 -5.96 -2.56 2.87
C PRO A 138 -7.04 -3.63 2.73
N ILE A 139 -7.15 -4.56 3.70
CA ILE A 139 -8.12 -5.66 3.63
C ILE A 139 -9.57 -5.19 3.76
N MET A 140 -9.81 -3.95 4.22
CA MET A 140 -11.16 -3.37 4.28
C MET A 140 -11.80 -3.21 2.90
N TYR A 141 -11.01 -3.10 1.84
CA TYR A 141 -11.54 -2.92 0.50
C TYR A 141 -12.41 -4.11 0.09
N PRO A 142 -13.71 -3.92 -0.21
CA PRO A 142 -14.65 -5.03 -0.40
C PRO A 142 -14.29 -5.98 -1.54
N ARG A 143 -13.61 -5.45 -2.57
CA ARG A 143 -13.22 -6.22 -3.76
C ARG A 143 -11.71 -6.56 -3.75
N ILE A 144 -11.11 -6.72 -2.57
CA ILE A 144 -9.67 -6.99 -2.40
C ILE A 144 -9.23 -8.25 -3.15
N ASN A 145 -10.06 -9.29 -3.13
CA ASN A 145 -9.77 -10.56 -3.80
C ASN A 145 -9.68 -10.41 -5.32
N GLU A 146 -10.57 -9.64 -5.92
CA GLU A 146 -10.56 -9.37 -7.36
C GLU A 146 -9.29 -8.59 -7.76
N LEU A 147 -8.89 -7.62 -6.94
CA LEU A 147 -7.66 -6.86 -7.18
C LEU A 147 -6.41 -7.73 -7.03
N ILE A 148 -6.35 -8.62 -6.04
CA ILE A 148 -5.26 -9.59 -5.86
C ILE A 148 -5.15 -10.49 -7.09
N GLU A 149 -6.27 -11.05 -7.56
CA GLU A 149 -6.31 -11.87 -8.78
C GLU A 149 -5.86 -11.10 -10.01
N ARG A 150 -6.24 -9.81 -10.10
CA ARG A 150 -5.82 -8.95 -11.19
C ARG A 150 -4.30 -8.74 -11.20
N PHE A 151 -3.67 -8.54 -10.04
CA PHE A 151 -2.22 -8.48 -9.91
C PHE A 151 -1.56 -9.80 -10.29
N HIS A 152 -2.06 -10.93 -9.82
CA HIS A 152 -1.52 -12.25 -10.13
C HIS A 152 -1.62 -12.59 -11.62
N LYS A 153 -2.72 -12.22 -12.28
CA LYS A 153 -2.89 -12.39 -13.73
C LYS A 153 -1.83 -11.63 -14.53
N ASP A 154 -1.37 -10.50 -14.02
CA ASP A 154 -0.28 -9.69 -14.63
C ASP A 154 1.13 -10.15 -14.18
N GLY A 155 1.24 -11.27 -13.46
CA GLY A 155 2.49 -11.83 -12.97
C GLY A 155 3.12 -11.02 -11.82
N VAL A 156 2.31 -10.23 -11.08
CA VAL A 156 2.75 -9.41 -9.96
C VAL A 156 2.47 -10.13 -8.64
N SER A 157 3.51 -10.39 -7.84
CA SER A 157 3.34 -10.97 -6.50
C SER A 157 2.78 -9.95 -5.51
N THR A 158 1.99 -10.44 -4.54
CA THR A 158 1.22 -9.62 -3.61
C THR A 158 1.63 -9.85 -2.16
N PHE A 159 1.86 -8.76 -1.43
CA PHE A 159 2.23 -8.74 -0.01
C PHE A 159 1.19 -7.90 0.74
N LEU A 160 0.36 -8.53 1.56
CA LEU A 160 -0.69 -7.85 2.33
C LEU A 160 -0.30 -7.77 3.80
N VAL A 161 -0.35 -6.58 4.37
CA VAL A 161 -0.19 -6.33 5.81
C VAL A 161 -1.55 -5.94 6.37
N THR A 162 -1.95 -6.58 7.46
CA THR A 162 -3.24 -6.34 8.14
C THR A 162 -3.08 -6.36 9.65
N ASN A 163 -3.87 -5.55 10.35
CA ASN A 163 -4.02 -5.60 11.81
C ASN A 163 -4.95 -6.71 12.30
N ALA A 164 -5.45 -7.54 11.39
CA ALA A 164 -6.34 -8.68 11.64
C ALA A 164 -7.70 -8.36 12.30
N GLN A 165 -8.14 -7.10 12.29
CA GLN A 165 -9.46 -6.70 12.83
C GLN A 165 -10.64 -7.08 11.94
N TYR A 166 -10.37 -7.72 10.79
CA TYR A 166 -11.37 -8.13 9.79
C TYR A 166 -11.31 -9.65 9.55
N PRO A 167 -11.72 -10.48 10.55
CA PRO A 167 -11.57 -11.94 10.46
C PRO A 167 -12.34 -12.58 9.30
N GLU A 168 -13.50 -12.05 8.95
CA GLU A 168 -14.27 -12.58 7.81
C GLU A 168 -13.59 -12.31 6.48
N GLN A 169 -12.97 -11.14 6.30
CA GLN A 169 -12.18 -10.84 5.12
C GLN A 169 -10.94 -11.73 5.02
N ILE A 170 -10.27 -11.99 6.16
CA ILE A 170 -9.11 -12.89 6.21
C ILE A 170 -9.54 -14.33 5.87
N LYS A 171 -10.63 -14.81 6.44
CA LYS A 171 -11.18 -16.14 6.17
C LYS A 171 -11.51 -16.36 4.69
N ASN A 172 -12.02 -15.32 4.03
CA ASN A 172 -12.43 -15.35 2.63
C ASN A 172 -11.32 -14.88 1.68
N LEU A 173 -10.12 -14.57 2.22
CA LEU A 173 -9.00 -14.08 1.41
C LEU A 173 -8.52 -15.16 0.46
N LYS A 174 -8.47 -14.85 -0.83
CA LYS A 174 -7.89 -15.74 -1.84
C LYS A 174 -6.37 -15.84 -1.66
N PRO A 175 -5.74 -16.90 -2.19
CA PRO A 175 -4.30 -17.06 -2.07
C PRO A 175 -3.53 -15.79 -2.47
N ILE A 176 -2.65 -15.34 -1.60
CA ILE A 176 -1.72 -14.24 -1.81
C ILE A 176 -0.29 -14.73 -1.66
N THR A 177 0.69 -13.99 -2.19
CA THR A 177 2.08 -14.42 -2.10
C THR A 177 2.57 -14.45 -0.65
N GLN A 178 2.24 -13.43 0.15
CA GLN A 178 2.61 -13.35 1.55
C GLN A 178 1.62 -12.51 2.35
N LEU A 179 1.10 -13.06 3.45
CA LEU A 179 0.29 -12.37 4.45
C LEU A 179 1.17 -12.02 5.65
N TYR A 180 1.06 -10.78 6.11
CA TYR A 180 1.64 -10.30 7.36
C TYR A 180 0.53 -9.86 8.29
N ILE A 181 0.53 -10.39 9.49
CA ILE A 181 -0.40 -10.01 10.56
C ILE A 181 0.39 -9.20 11.58
N SER A 182 -0.02 -7.96 11.83
CA SER A 182 0.52 -7.14 12.91
C SER A 182 -0.04 -7.63 14.23
N LEU A 183 0.83 -8.00 15.15
CA LEU A 183 0.49 -8.33 16.52
C LEU A 183 1.07 -7.24 17.41
N ASP A 184 0.23 -6.25 17.74
CA ASP A 184 0.70 -4.99 18.32
C ASP A 184 0.80 -5.05 19.85
N ALA A 185 0.22 -6.09 20.50
CA ALA A 185 0.33 -6.30 21.95
C ALA A 185 0.23 -7.78 22.32
N ALA A 186 0.83 -8.14 23.47
CA ALA A 186 0.82 -9.51 23.98
C ALA A 186 -0.49 -9.88 24.70
N THR A 187 -1.27 -8.91 25.15
CA THR A 187 -2.54 -9.11 25.85
C THR A 187 -3.62 -8.20 25.32
N LYS A 188 -4.89 -8.58 25.53
CA LYS A 188 -6.05 -7.79 25.11
C LYS A 188 -6.10 -6.41 25.78
N ASP A 189 -5.69 -6.32 27.05
CA ASP A 189 -5.74 -5.06 27.78
C ASP A 189 -4.66 -4.10 27.26
N LEU A 190 -3.43 -4.60 27.07
CA LEU A 190 -2.37 -3.81 26.45
C LEU A 190 -2.73 -3.39 25.00
N LEU A 191 -3.42 -4.24 24.25
CA LEU A 191 -3.88 -3.89 22.90
C LEU A 191 -4.82 -2.69 22.92
N LYS A 192 -5.73 -2.59 23.90
CA LYS A 192 -6.63 -1.44 24.04
C LYS A 192 -5.92 -0.14 24.42
N GLU A 193 -4.72 -0.22 25.00
CA GLU A 193 -3.93 0.96 25.36
C GLU A 193 -3.16 1.50 24.16
N VAL A 194 -2.79 0.64 23.21
CA VAL A 194 -1.94 1.01 22.07
C VAL A 194 -2.71 1.23 20.77
N ASP A 195 -3.91 0.65 20.61
CA ASP A 195 -4.77 0.68 19.43
C ASP A 195 -6.04 1.52 19.67
#